data_4fb02bd519b1589a9bd7238daf0a8c10
#
_entry.id   4fb02bd519b1589a9bd7238daf0a8c10
#
_cell.length_a   1.000
_cell.length_b   1.000
_cell.length_c   1.000
_cell.angle_alpha   90.00
_cell.angle_beta   90.00
_cell.angle_gamma   90.00
#
_symmetry.space_group_name_H-M   'P 1'
#
loop_
_entity.id
_entity.type
_entity.pdbx_description
1 polymer ?
#
loop_
_entity_poly.entity_id
_entity_poly.type
_entity_poly.pdbx_seq_one_letter_code
_entity_poly.pdbx_strand_id
1 'polypeptide(L)'
;MTVDAVDMDASQLQREVLQLRRRIQKLTALLRVLLVVFRISGYSLNRVRLPEGNNKRSLLQAIERSRSALPLRSLLRVVRLSPARYHAWNREDHCALEDGSSCPRSSPQQLTAAEVGMIHELVTSDEYRHVPTGTLARLAQRLGKVFASASTWYRLVRLHSWRRPRQRVHPAAPKVGIRAARPNEIWHMDTTVIRLLDGSRVYLQAVIDNFSRRILSWKLSPTFNPLATVEILLTAAKGSNGDKPVLLVDGGVENFNGAVDELITSGLLSRVLAQTEVTFSNSLIESWWRVLKHQWLYLNTLDSAKCVEKLVAFYVQEHNTRLPHAAFRGQTPDEMYWGTGVSVPTELEAARQLARQTRTEANRRRTCSACEPVTVSLN
;
A
#
# COMPACT_ATOMS: atom_id res chain seq x y z
N MET A 1 77.92 -53.63 -9.28
CA MET A 1 77.27 -52.36 -9.01
C MET A 1 77.25 -52.17 -7.54
N THR A 2 77.96 -51.22 -7.05
CA THR A 2 78.49 -51.08 -5.69
C THR A 2 77.39 -50.57 -4.72
N VAL A 3 77.52 -51.08 -3.50
CA VAL A 3 76.63 -50.72 -2.35
C VAL A 3 76.54 -49.17 -2.15
N ASP A 4 77.65 -48.47 -2.50
CA ASP A 4 77.75 -47.01 -2.39
C ASP A 4 76.76 -46.23 -3.33
N ALA A 5 76.35 -46.76 -4.50
CA ALA A 5 75.40 -46.09 -5.38
C ALA A 5 73.96 -46.19 -4.83
N VAL A 6 73.64 -47.29 -4.17
CA VAL A 6 72.32 -47.49 -3.54
C VAL A 6 72.22 -46.66 -2.24
N ASP A 7 73.28 -46.48 -1.49
CA ASP A 7 73.32 -45.65 -0.26
C ASP A 7 73.31 -44.17 -0.62
N MET A 8 73.93 -43.73 -1.74
CA MET A 8 73.83 -42.37 -2.19
C MET A 8 72.39 -42.04 -2.64
N ASP A 9 71.74 -42.95 -3.32
CA ASP A 9 70.36 -42.79 -3.78
C ASP A 9 69.39 -42.78 -2.59
N ALA A 10 69.54 -43.64 -1.63
CA ALA A 10 68.77 -43.65 -0.37
C ALA A 10 68.90 -42.33 0.44
N SER A 11 70.18 -41.84 0.53
CA SER A 11 70.50 -40.59 1.25
C SER A 11 69.90 -39.35 0.53
N GLN A 12 69.85 -39.39 -0.81
CA GLN A 12 69.19 -38.33 -1.62
C GLN A 12 67.69 -38.35 -1.45
N LEU A 13 67.12 -39.53 -1.46
CA LEU A 13 65.65 -39.69 -1.23
C LEU A 13 65.24 -39.25 0.17
N GLN A 14 66.05 -39.58 1.18
CA GLN A 14 65.78 -39.09 2.54
C GLN A 14 65.86 -37.60 2.71
N ARG A 15 66.79 -36.91 2.00
CA ARG A 15 66.89 -35.45 1.96
C ARG A 15 65.67 -34.85 1.30
N GLU A 16 65.21 -35.40 0.21
CA GLU A 16 64.03 -34.95 -0.53
C GLU A 16 62.74 -35.12 0.32
N VAL A 17 62.56 -36.24 0.97
CA VAL A 17 61.48 -36.50 1.92
C VAL A 17 61.49 -35.49 3.07
N LEU A 18 62.68 -35.18 3.63
CA LEU A 18 62.79 -34.16 4.67
C LEU A 18 62.46 -32.76 4.17
N GLN A 19 62.87 -32.41 2.96
CA GLN A 19 62.50 -31.12 2.32
C GLN A 19 60.99 -31.04 2.09
N LEU A 20 60.37 -32.06 1.53
CA LEU A 20 58.94 -32.13 1.31
C LEU A 20 58.15 -32.04 2.63
N ARG A 21 58.58 -32.77 3.68
CA ARG A 21 57.98 -32.68 5.03
C ARG A 21 58.05 -31.25 5.59
N ARG A 22 59.18 -30.54 5.48
CA ARG A 22 59.36 -29.15 5.89
C ARG A 22 58.43 -28.20 5.08
N ARG A 23 58.30 -28.45 3.78
CA ARG A 23 57.42 -27.67 2.92
C ARG A 23 55.94 -27.86 3.28
N ILE A 24 55.53 -29.10 3.52
CA ILE A 24 54.18 -29.42 4.01
C ILE A 24 53.89 -28.76 5.35
N GLN A 25 54.83 -28.81 6.31
CA GLN A 25 54.68 -28.14 7.61
C GLN A 25 54.51 -26.62 7.47
N LYS A 26 55.32 -25.96 6.61
CA LYS A 26 55.19 -24.52 6.32
C LYS A 26 53.81 -24.19 5.70
N LEU A 27 53.37 -24.94 4.70
CA LEU A 27 52.09 -24.75 4.06
C LEU A 27 50.92 -24.97 5.01
N THR A 28 51.03 -26.01 5.88
CA THR A 28 50.02 -26.30 6.90
C THR A 28 49.93 -25.19 7.95
N ALA A 29 51.08 -24.63 8.35
CA ALA A 29 51.12 -23.51 9.29
C ALA A 29 50.48 -22.24 8.68
N LEU A 30 50.82 -21.90 7.43
CA LEU A 30 50.19 -20.77 6.71
C LEU A 30 48.69 -20.98 6.58
N LEU A 31 48.24 -22.16 6.19
CA LEU A 31 46.80 -22.46 6.06
C LEU A 31 46.07 -22.33 7.39
N ARG A 32 46.68 -22.77 8.52
CA ARG A 32 46.11 -22.58 9.85
C ARG A 32 45.92 -21.11 10.20
N VAL A 33 46.95 -20.27 9.92
CA VAL A 33 46.86 -18.82 10.17
C VAL A 33 45.75 -18.20 9.32
N LEU A 34 45.66 -18.51 8.01
CA LEU A 34 44.61 -18.02 7.13
C LEU A 34 43.21 -18.43 7.59
N LEU A 35 43.04 -19.70 8.03
CA LEU A 35 41.76 -20.18 8.57
C LEU A 35 41.36 -19.44 9.86
N VAL A 36 42.34 -19.12 10.74
CA VAL A 36 42.08 -18.33 11.94
C VAL A 36 41.70 -16.90 11.58
N VAL A 37 42.41 -16.27 10.64
CA VAL A 37 42.07 -14.91 10.16
C VAL A 37 40.68 -14.88 9.57
N PHE A 38 40.29 -15.82 8.70
CA PHE A 38 38.94 -15.94 8.18
C PHE A 38 37.89 -16.16 9.27
N ARG A 39 38.20 -16.90 10.30
CA ARG A 39 37.30 -17.14 11.45
C ARG A 39 37.09 -15.87 12.28
N ILE A 40 38.16 -15.14 12.59
CA ILE A 40 38.13 -13.90 13.36
C ILE A 40 37.46 -12.78 12.58
N SER A 41 37.74 -12.65 11.29
CA SER A 41 37.13 -11.66 10.43
C SER A 41 35.64 -11.91 10.16
N GLY A 42 35.08 -13.04 10.60
CA GLY A 42 33.69 -13.42 10.34
C GLY A 42 33.39 -13.66 8.85
N TYR A 43 34.40 -13.74 8.00
CA TYR A 43 34.27 -13.92 6.57
C TYR A 43 33.57 -15.22 6.25
N SER A 44 32.46 -15.12 5.52
CA SER A 44 31.70 -16.27 5.04
C SER A 44 31.05 -15.95 3.70
N LEU A 45 31.39 -16.72 2.68
CA LEU A 45 30.80 -16.57 1.35
C LEU A 45 29.29 -16.83 1.32
N ASN A 46 28.71 -17.44 2.35
CA ASN A 46 27.28 -17.56 2.48
C ASN A 46 26.59 -16.24 2.85
N ARG A 47 27.29 -15.31 3.51
CA ARG A 47 26.76 -14.03 3.99
C ARG A 47 27.28 -12.84 3.19
N VAL A 48 28.46 -12.97 2.60
CA VAL A 48 29.07 -11.91 1.79
C VAL A 48 28.54 -11.99 0.37
N ARG A 49 28.06 -10.86 -0.13
CA ARG A 49 27.70 -10.70 -1.53
C ARG A 49 28.95 -10.39 -2.32
N LEU A 50 29.25 -11.21 -3.33
CA LEU A 50 30.29 -10.95 -4.32
C LEU A 50 29.62 -10.42 -5.59
N PRO A 51 29.55 -9.09 -5.80
CA PRO A 51 28.82 -8.53 -6.93
C PRO A 51 29.52 -8.78 -8.25
N GLU A 52 30.84 -8.83 -8.26
CA GLU A 52 31.65 -8.92 -9.48
C GLU A 52 31.74 -10.34 -10.03
N GLY A 53 31.33 -10.53 -11.26
CA GLY A 53 31.39 -11.84 -11.93
C GLY A 53 32.79 -12.40 -12.07
N ASN A 54 33.79 -11.54 -12.25
CA ASN A 54 35.20 -11.95 -12.30
C ASN A 54 35.70 -12.58 -10.99
N ASN A 55 35.31 -12.05 -9.85
CA ASN A 55 35.66 -12.61 -8.54
C ASN A 55 35.02 -13.99 -8.34
N LYS A 56 33.77 -14.17 -8.74
CA LYS A 56 33.10 -15.48 -8.71
C LYS A 56 33.77 -16.47 -9.66
N ARG A 57 34.12 -16.05 -10.87
CA ARG A 57 34.81 -16.88 -11.86
C ARG A 57 36.17 -17.34 -11.34
N SER A 58 36.96 -16.43 -10.79
CA SER A 58 38.26 -16.73 -10.18
C SER A 58 38.13 -17.74 -9.02
N LEU A 59 37.10 -17.58 -8.18
CA LEU A 59 36.82 -18.50 -7.09
C LEU A 59 36.43 -19.90 -7.61
N LEU A 60 35.52 -19.97 -8.59
CA LEU A 60 35.11 -21.24 -9.22
C LEU A 60 36.32 -21.95 -9.85
N GLN A 61 37.18 -21.23 -10.59
CA GLN A 61 38.41 -21.78 -11.17
C GLN A 61 39.37 -22.30 -10.10
N ALA A 62 39.52 -21.56 -9.00
CA ALA A 62 40.37 -22.00 -7.88
C ALA A 62 39.83 -23.30 -7.24
N ILE A 63 38.51 -23.39 -7.04
CA ILE A 63 37.87 -24.61 -6.56
C ILE A 63 38.10 -25.79 -7.51
N GLU A 64 37.87 -25.60 -8.80
CA GLU A 64 38.03 -26.63 -9.83
C GLU A 64 39.48 -27.13 -9.92
N ARG A 65 40.47 -26.25 -9.91
CA ARG A 65 41.89 -26.62 -9.90
C ARG A 65 42.28 -27.42 -8.65
N SER A 66 41.59 -27.18 -7.53
CA SER A 66 41.91 -27.88 -6.26
C SER A 66 41.17 -29.22 -6.14
N ARG A 67 40.28 -29.58 -7.04
CA ARG A 67 39.52 -30.84 -7.01
C ARG A 67 40.40 -32.08 -7.21
N SER A 68 41.53 -31.94 -7.86
CA SER A 68 42.51 -33.02 -7.99
C SER A 68 43.13 -33.43 -6.64
N ALA A 69 43.20 -32.50 -5.69
CA ALA A 69 43.82 -32.75 -4.38
C ALA A 69 42.78 -32.94 -3.26
N LEU A 70 41.58 -32.37 -3.37
CA LEU A 70 40.55 -32.39 -2.32
C LEU A 70 39.13 -32.59 -2.88
N PRO A 71 38.30 -33.37 -2.18
CA PRO A 71 36.88 -33.50 -2.58
C PRO A 71 36.15 -32.15 -2.54
N LEU A 72 35.24 -31.92 -3.51
CA LEU A 72 34.45 -30.69 -3.63
C LEU A 72 33.81 -30.28 -2.30
N ARG A 73 33.21 -31.24 -1.58
CA ARG A 73 32.54 -30.98 -0.30
C ARG A 73 33.51 -30.38 0.75
N SER A 74 34.76 -30.80 0.76
CA SER A 74 35.79 -30.27 1.64
C SER A 74 36.20 -28.86 1.24
N LEU A 75 36.39 -28.60 -0.05
CA LEU A 75 36.71 -27.28 -0.59
C LEU A 75 35.59 -26.28 -0.26
N LEU A 76 34.33 -26.61 -0.54
CA LEU A 76 33.17 -25.76 -0.24
C LEU A 76 33.06 -25.46 1.27
N ARG A 77 33.39 -26.43 2.13
CA ARG A 77 33.39 -26.21 3.58
C ARG A 77 34.50 -25.25 4.02
N VAL A 78 35.72 -25.36 3.44
CA VAL A 78 36.82 -24.45 3.73
C VAL A 78 36.52 -23.02 3.35
N VAL A 79 36.02 -22.80 2.15
CA VAL A 79 35.63 -21.44 1.67
C VAL A 79 34.29 -20.97 2.19
N ARG A 80 33.57 -21.79 2.97
CA ARG A 80 32.24 -21.51 3.50
C ARG A 80 31.23 -21.09 2.42
N LEU A 81 31.29 -21.76 1.27
CA LEU A 81 30.31 -21.59 0.19
C LEU A 81 29.31 -22.74 0.23
N SER A 82 28.01 -22.40 0.19
CA SER A 82 26.97 -23.44 0.14
C SER A 82 27.01 -24.19 -1.20
N PRO A 83 26.77 -25.53 -1.21
CA PRO A 83 26.68 -26.29 -2.46
C PRO A 83 25.66 -25.71 -3.44
N ALA A 84 24.49 -25.27 -2.95
CA ALA A 84 23.45 -24.66 -3.78
C ALA A 84 23.98 -23.41 -4.52
N ARG A 85 24.75 -22.56 -3.82
CA ARG A 85 25.33 -21.34 -4.40
C ARG A 85 26.45 -21.65 -5.39
N TYR A 86 27.29 -22.65 -5.08
CA TYR A 86 28.31 -23.14 -6.01
C TYR A 86 27.68 -23.65 -7.30
N HIS A 87 26.68 -24.54 -7.20
CA HIS A 87 26.01 -25.08 -8.37
C HIS A 87 25.23 -24.02 -9.14
N ALA A 88 24.62 -23.04 -8.45
CA ALA A 88 23.96 -21.92 -9.10
C ALA A 88 24.95 -21.05 -9.91
N TRP A 89 26.16 -20.83 -9.39
CA TRP A 89 27.20 -20.07 -10.11
C TRP A 89 27.83 -20.86 -11.25
N ASN A 90 27.87 -22.19 -11.18
CA ASN A 90 28.49 -23.06 -12.17
C ASN A 90 27.52 -23.49 -13.29
N ARG A 91 26.22 -23.06 -13.21
CA ARG A 91 25.30 -23.25 -14.33
C ARG A 91 25.62 -22.30 -15.44
N GLU A 92 25.69 -22.81 -16.68
CA GLU A 92 25.83 -22.03 -17.91
C GLU A 92 24.52 -21.31 -18.27
N ASP A 93 23.83 -20.74 -17.31
CA ASP A 93 22.69 -19.89 -17.61
C ASP A 93 23.17 -18.54 -18.14
N HIS A 94 22.47 -18.00 -19.11
CA HIS A 94 22.79 -16.76 -19.84
C HIS A 94 22.92 -15.49 -18.97
N CYS A 95 22.74 -15.60 -17.67
CA CYS A 95 23.01 -14.53 -16.72
C CYS A 95 24.50 -14.54 -16.39
N ALA A 96 25.21 -13.48 -16.78
CA ALA A 96 26.58 -13.25 -16.35
C ALA A 96 26.70 -13.46 -14.82
N LEU A 97 27.84 -14.00 -14.37
CA LEU A 97 28.12 -14.18 -12.93
C LEU A 97 28.06 -12.87 -12.13
N GLU A 98 27.90 -11.77 -12.79
CA GLU A 98 27.76 -10.45 -12.20
C GLU A 98 26.41 -10.29 -11.49
N ASP A 99 26.43 -9.84 -10.23
CA ASP A 99 25.23 -9.52 -9.47
C ASP A 99 24.63 -8.14 -9.86
N GLY A 100 25.04 -7.57 -10.98
CA GLY A 100 24.60 -6.25 -11.41
C GLY A 100 23.08 -6.10 -11.44
N SER A 101 22.39 -7.19 -11.70
CA SER A 101 20.95 -7.26 -11.66
C SER A 101 20.54 -8.72 -11.67
N SER A 102 19.80 -9.15 -10.65
CA SER A 102 19.09 -10.42 -10.73
C SER A 102 18.14 -10.36 -11.94
N CYS A 103 18.21 -11.33 -12.82
CA CYS A 103 17.26 -11.47 -13.91
C CYS A 103 16.13 -12.42 -13.47
N PRO A 104 14.87 -11.99 -13.52
CA PRO A 104 14.41 -10.66 -13.84
C PRO A 104 14.76 -9.64 -12.73
N ARG A 105 15.17 -8.44 -13.09
CA ARG A 105 15.48 -7.32 -12.15
C ARG A 105 14.29 -6.91 -11.28
N SER A 106 13.14 -7.44 -11.56
CA SER A 106 11.90 -7.13 -10.90
C SER A 106 11.23 -8.38 -10.34
N SER A 107 10.48 -8.24 -9.25
CA SER A 107 9.57 -9.28 -8.79
C SER A 107 8.61 -9.67 -9.92
N PRO A 108 8.30 -10.97 -10.15
CA PRO A 108 7.28 -11.40 -11.10
C PRO A 108 5.91 -10.74 -10.87
N GLN A 109 5.65 -10.24 -9.66
CA GLN A 109 4.43 -9.52 -9.30
C GLN A 109 4.57 -8.00 -9.35
N GLN A 110 5.68 -7.47 -9.83
CA GLN A 110 5.85 -6.03 -10.00
C GLN A 110 4.84 -5.52 -11.02
N LEU A 111 4.30 -4.32 -10.76
CA LEU A 111 3.42 -3.65 -11.71
C LEU A 111 4.13 -3.45 -13.05
N THR A 112 3.42 -3.70 -14.12
CA THR A 112 3.89 -3.41 -15.48
C THR A 112 3.97 -1.91 -15.71
N ALA A 113 4.73 -1.48 -16.72
CA ALA A 113 4.82 -0.07 -17.10
C ALA A 113 3.43 0.51 -17.44
N ALA A 114 2.60 -0.26 -18.13
CA ALA A 114 1.22 0.13 -18.46
C ALA A 114 0.37 0.36 -17.21
N GLU A 115 0.46 -0.51 -16.19
CA GLU A 115 -0.25 -0.32 -14.93
C GLU A 115 0.24 0.91 -14.17
N VAL A 116 1.54 1.17 -14.17
CA VAL A 116 2.13 2.38 -13.56
C VAL A 116 1.68 3.64 -14.30
N GLY A 117 1.66 3.61 -15.63
CA GLY A 117 1.14 4.68 -16.48
C GLY A 117 -0.34 4.97 -16.21
N MET A 118 -1.17 3.94 -16.09
CA MET A 118 -2.59 4.08 -15.75
C MET A 118 -2.79 4.69 -14.34
N ILE A 119 -1.96 4.30 -13.36
CA ILE A 119 -2.00 4.92 -12.02
C ILE A 119 -1.64 6.40 -12.11
N HIS A 120 -0.61 6.75 -12.87
CA HIS A 120 -0.21 8.15 -13.08
C HIS A 120 -1.35 8.97 -13.69
N GLU A 121 -1.93 8.50 -14.79
CA GLU A 121 -3.05 9.14 -15.47
C GLU A 121 -4.22 9.41 -14.52
N LEU A 122 -4.67 8.38 -13.78
CA LEU A 122 -5.77 8.52 -12.84
C LEU A 122 -5.45 9.48 -11.68
N VAL A 123 -4.21 9.50 -11.19
CA VAL A 123 -3.81 10.35 -10.06
C VAL A 123 -3.67 11.81 -10.47
N THR A 124 -3.27 12.10 -11.71
CA THR A 124 -3.05 13.45 -12.23
C THR A 124 -4.27 14.03 -12.97
N SER A 125 -5.26 13.19 -13.28
CA SER A 125 -6.50 13.63 -13.94
C SER A 125 -7.26 14.65 -13.11
N ASP A 126 -7.75 15.70 -13.75
CA ASP A 126 -8.62 16.70 -13.14
C ASP A 126 -9.98 16.12 -12.73
N GLU A 127 -10.48 15.12 -13.45
CA GLU A 127 -11.71 14.39 -13.12
C GLU A 127 -11.67 13.81 -11.71
N TYR A 128 -10.52 13.24 -11.31
CA TYR A 128 -10.36 12.56 -10.01
C TYR A 128 -9.57 13.38 -8.96
N ARG A 129 -9.35 14.67 -9.18
CA ARG A 129 -8.55 15.49 -8.24
C ARG A 129 -9.15 15.56 -6.84
N HIS A 130 -10.47 15.42 -6.72
CA HIS A 130 -11.22 15.41 -5.46
C HIS A 130 -11.20 14.05 -4.75
N VAL A 131 -10.80 12.97 -5.45
CA VAL A 131 -10.84 11.61 -4.91
C VAL A 131 -9.55 11.30 -4.16
N PRO A 132 -9.61 10.86 -2.88
CA PRO A 132 -8.41 10.43 -2.15
C PRO A 132 -7.70 9.28 -2.85
N THR A 133 -6.37 9.28 -2.81
CA THR A 133 -5.54 8.24 -3.46
C THR A 133 -5.96 6.81 -3.09
N GLY A 134 -6.30 6.57 -1.82
CA GLY A 134 -6.76 5.24 -1.38
C GLY A 134 -8.13 4.85 -1.92
N THR A 135 -9.05 5.81 -2.06
CA THR A 135 -10.36 5.62 -2.69
C THR A 135 -10.22 5.42 -4.19
N LEU A 136 -9.34 6.22 -4.83
CA LEU A 136 -9.05 6.11 -6.26
C LEU A 136 -8.46 4.74 -6.62
N ALA A 137 -7.59 4.18 -5.76
CA ALA A 137 -7.07 2.83 -5.93
C ALA A 137 -8.18 1.76 -5.95
N ARG A 138 -9.22 1.92 -5.15
CA ARG A 138 -10.39 1.02 -5.14
C ARG A 138 -11.31 1.26 -6.34
N LEU A 139 -11.52 2.52 -6.69
CA LEU A 139 -12.29 2.89 -7.87
C LEU A 139 -11.65 2.29 -9.14
N ALA A 140 -10.31 2.39 -9.28
CA ALA A 140 -9.59 1.80 -10.40
C ALA A 140 -9.77 0.27 -10.48
N GLN A 141 -9.85 -0.42 -9.33
CA GLN A 141 -10.15 -1.85 -9.29
C GLN A 141 -11.59 -2.14 -9.75
N ARG A 142 -12.56 -1.34 -9.31
CA ARG A 142 -13.96 -1.48 -9.75
C ARG A 142 -14.15 -1.23 -11.25
N LEU A 143 -13.38 -0.28 -11.78
CA LEU A 143 -13.37 0.01 -13.22
C LEU A 143 -12.54 -1.00 -14.05
N GLY A 144 -11.97 -2.02 -13.41
CA GLY A 144 -11.14 -3.01 -14.09
C GLY A 144 -9.80 -2.49 -14.61
N LYS A 145 -9.40 -1.25 -14.25
CA LYS A 145 -8.22 -0.59 -14.83
C LYS A 145 -6.90 -1.07 -14.22
N VAL A 146 -6.78 -1.09 -12.88
CA VAL A 146 -5.55 -1.50 -12.18
C VAL A 146 -5.88 -2.20 -10.86
N PHE A 147 -5.28 -3.38 -10.65
CA PHE A 147 -5.45 -4.18 -9.44
C PHE A 147 -4.21 -4.12 -8.54
N ALA A 148 -3.92 -2.93 -8.04
CA ALA A 148 -2.83 -2.69 -7.08
C ALA A 148 -3.39 -2.26 -5.71
N SER A 149 -2.64 -2.57 -4.64
CA SER A 149 -3.04 -2.15 -3.28
C SER A 149 -2.93 -0.64 -3.12
N ALA A 150 -3.75 -0.06 -2.24
CA ALA A 150 -3.67 1.36 -1.89
C ALA A 150 -2.25 1.76 -1.40
N SER A 151 -1.56 0.86 -0.68
CA SER A 151 -0.18 1.08 -0.23
C SER A 151 0.79 1.25 -1.41
N THR A 152 0.60 0.49 -2.49
CA THR A 152 1.40 0.63 -3.72
C THR A 152 1.14 1.97 -4.39
N TRP A 153 -0.11 2.41 -4.46
CA TRP A 153 -0.49 3.74 -4.98
C TRP A 153 0.16 4.86 -4.18
N TYR A 154 0.06 4.84 -2.85
CA TYR A 154 0.70 5.84 -1.98
C TYR A 154 2.23 5.86 -2.16
N ARG A 155 2.87 4.69 -2.32
CA ARG A 155 4.30 4.60 -2.55
C ARG A 155 4.70 5.24 -3.88
N LEU A 156 3.99 4.94 -4.98
CA LEU A 156 4.26 5.51 -6.30
C LEU A 156 4.03 7.03 -6.32
N VAL A 157 2.89 7.48 -5.78
CA VAL A 157 2.57 8.91 -5.66
C VAL A 157 3.64 9.68 -4.90
N ARG A 158 4.19 9.10 -3.83
CA ARG A 158 5.28 9.71 -3.04
C ARG A 158 6.60 9.69 -3.81
N LEU A 159 6.94 8.55 -4.41
CA LEU A 159 8.20 8.36 -5.13
C LEU A 159 8.34 9.34 -6.30
N HIS A 160 7.25 9.55 -7.04
CA HIS A 160 7.22 10.39 -8.23
C HIS A 160 6.64 11.80 -7.99
N SER A 161 6.27 12.13 -6.75
CA SER A 161 5.70 13.44 -6.38
C SER A 161 4.48 13.84 -7.21
N TRP A 162 3.66 12.89 -7.64
CA TRP A 162 2.48 13.13 -8.49
C TRP A 162 1.37 13.94 -7.82
N ARG A 163 1.32 13.96 -6.48
CA ARG A 163 0.41 14.79 -5.68
C ARG A 163 1.13 15.40 -4.49
N ARG A 164 0.67 16.57 -4.03
CA ARG A 164 1.16 17.19 -2.79
C ARG A 164 0.93 16.24 -1.62
N PRO A 165 1.97 15.94 -0.81
CA PRO A 165 1.78 15.20 0.42
C PRO A 165 0.85 15.98 1.34
N ARG A 166 -0.12 15.29 1.96
CA ARG A 166 -0.98 15.92 2.98
C ARG A 166 -0.16 16.21 4.22
N GLN A 167 -0.11 17.47 4.61
CA GLN A 167 0.40 17.82 5.93
C GLN A 167 -0.64 17.41 7.00
N ARG A 168 -0.18 16.75 8.04
CA ARG A 168 -1.01 16.50 9.23
C ARG A 168 -1.12 17.82 9.99
N VAL A 169 -2.28 18.43 9.98
CA VAL A 169 -2.57 19.67 10.71
C VAL A 169 -2.95 19.40 12.17
N HIS A 170 -3.40 18.18 12.48
CA HIS A 170 -3.84 17.81 13.84
C HIS A 170 -3.19 16.51 14.30
N PRO A 171 -2.87 16.39 15.61
CA PRO A 171 -2.37 15.15 16.18
C PRO A 171 -3.43 14.02 16.05
N ALA A 172 -2.94 12.77 15.98
CA ALA A 172 -3.84 11.62 15.98
C ALA A 172 -4.41 11.42 17.38
N ALA A 173 -5.74 11.57 17.54
CA ALA A 173 -6.44 11.19 18.77
C ALA A 173 -6.93 9.74 18.67
N PRO A 174 -6.91 8.96 19.77
CA PRO A 174 -7.52 7.65 19.80
C PRO A 174 -9.02 7.77 19.55
N LYS A 175 -9.60 6.91 18.69
CA LYS A 175 -11.00 6.99 18.29
C LYS A 175 -11.72 5.73 18.70
N VAL A 176 -12.61 5.85 19.67
CA VAL A 176 -13.64 4.85 19.95
C VAL A 176 -14.91 5.33 19.23
N GLY A 177 -15.34 4.64 18.18
CA GLY A 177 -16.51 5.03 17.40
C GLY A 177 -17.69 4.10 17.64
N ILE A 178 -18.90 4.65 17.65
CA ILE A 178 -20.15 3.88 17.64
C ILE A 178 -20.34 3.34 16.21
N ARG A 179 -20.67 2.05 16.08
CA ARG A 179 -20.97 1.42 14.78
C ARG A 179 -22.35 0.81 14.81
N ALA A 180 -23.18 1.20 13.86
CA ALA A 180 -24.44 0.56 13.55
C ALA A 180 -24.21 -0.80 12.89
N ALA A 181 -25.10 -1.76 13.13
CA ALA A 181 -25.07 -3.10 12.53
C ALA A 181 -25.89 -3.19 11.22
N ARG A 182 -26.83 -2.27 11.01
CA ARG A 182 -27.71 -2.23 9.84
C ARG A 182 -28.00 -0.80 9.39
N PRO A 183 -28.47 -0.58 8.15
CA PRO A 183 -28.95 0.73 7.70
C PRO A 183 -30.06 1.27 8.62
N ASN A 184 -30.14 2.58 8.73
CA ASN A 184 -31.16 3.29 9.50
C ASN A 184 -31.24 2.93 11.00
N GLU A 185 -30.19 2.37 11.57
CA GLU A 185 -30.09 2.14 13.00
C GLU A 185 -29.65 3.42 13.73
N ILE A 186 -28.60 4.07 13.20
CA ILE A 186 -28.03 5.28 13.77
C ILE A 186 -27.75 6.29 12.64
N TRP A 187 -28.26 7.50 12.80
CA TRP A 187 -27.97 8.64 11.94
C TRP A 187 -27.13 9.68 12.66
N HIS A 188 -26.21 10.30 11.95
CA HIS A 188 -25.50 11.49 12.41
C HIS A 188 -26.00 12.70 11.62
N MET A 189 -26.20 13.78 12.32
CA MET A 189 -26.54 15.06 11.72
C MET A 189 -25.61 16.14 12.27
N ASP A 190 -25.24 17.07 11.43
CA ASP A 190 -24.43 18.22 11.78
C ASP A 190 -24.59 19.36 10.76
N THR A 191 -24.24 20.56 11.19
CA THR A 191 -24.24 21.79 10.38
C THR A 191 -22.82 22.30 10.20
N THR A 192 -22.45 22.63 8.98
CA THR A 192 -21.16 23.22 8.70
C THR A 192 -21.29 24.54 7.96
N VAL A 193 -20.38 25.48 8.22
CA VAL A 193 -20.34 26.80 7.57
C VAL A 193 -19.34 26.78 6.43
N ILE A 194 -19.74 27.34 5.29
CA ILE A 194 -18.90 27.56 4.12
C ILE A 194 -18.86 29.07 3.86
N ARG A 195 -17.66 29.63 3.70
CA ARG A 195 -17.47 31.04 3.35
C ARG A 195 -17.32 31.17 1.85
N LEU A 196 -18.06 32.12 1.27
CA LEU A 196 -17.96 32.48 -0.14
C LEU A 196 -16.83 33.51 -0.36
N LEU A 197 -16.47 33.74 -1.61
CA LEU A 197 -15.40 34.69 -1.97
C LEU A 197 -15.74 36.14 -1.60
N ASP A 198 -17.01 36.51 -1.62
CA ASP A 198 -17.51 37.82 -1.20
C ASP A 198 -17.52 38.05 0.32
N GLY A 199 -17.06 37.01 1.09
CA GLY A 199 -17.05 37.01 2.56
C GLY A 199 -18.36 36.56 3.21
N SER A 200 -19.45 36.41 2.46
CA SER A 200 -20.71 35.88 2.96
C SER A 200 -20.60 34.43 3.40
N ARG A 201 -21.57 33.93 4.14
CA ARG A 201 -21.59 32.57 4.70
C ARG A 201 -22.84 31.84 4.23
N VAL A 202 -22.66 30.55 3.96
CA VAL A 202 -23.77 29.64 3.75
C VAL A 202 -23.64 28.46 4.71
N TYR A 203 -24.77 27.90 5.12
CA TYR A 203 -24.89 26.82 6.10
C TYR A 203 -25.29 25.55 5.38
N LEU A 204 -24.46 24.53 5.46
CA LEU A 204 -24.74 23.23 4.91
C LEU A 204 -25.05 22.24 6.03
N GLN A 205 -26.26 21.72 6.02
CA GLN A 205 -26.73 20.68 6.92
C GLN A 205 -26.81 19.35 6.18
N ALA A 206 -26.47 18.24 6.84
CA ALA A 206 -26.60 16.92 6.24
C ALA A 206 -26.87 15.84 7.30
N VAL A 207 -27.53 14.77 6.85
CA VAL A 207 -27.77 13.54 7.61
C VAL A 207 -27.00 12.40 6.93
N ILE A 208 -26.19 11.67 7.71
CA ILE A 208 -25.42 10.52 7.25
C ILE A 208 -25.81 9.27 8.03
N ASP A 209 -26.04 8.17 7.32
CA ASP A 209 -26.24 6.88 7.92
C ASP A 209 -24.92 6.30 8.49
N ASN A 210 -24.93 5.87 9.73
CA ASN A 210 -23.73 5.35 10.40
C ASN A 210 -23.24 4.04 9.79
N PHE A 211 -24.15 3.15 9.38
CA PHE A 211 -23.80 1.85 8.83
C PHE A 211 -23.13 1.97 7.45
N SER A 212 -23.82 2.62 6.51
CA SER A 212 -23.45 2.67 5.10
C SER A 212 -22.57 3.86 4.71
N ARG A 213 -22.51 4.90 5.56
CA ARG A 213 -21.90 6.21 5.23
C ARG A 213 -22.62 6.96 4.11
N ARG A 214 -23.82 6.55 3.77
CA ARG A 214 -24.66 7.22 2.79
C ARG A 214 -25.15 8.56 3.33
N ILE A 215 -25.05 9.60 2.50
CA ILE A 215 -25.71 10.88 2.80
C ILE A 215 -27.17 10.71 2.42
N LEU A 216 -28.04 10.70 3.44
CA LEU A 216 -29.47 10.47 3.27
C LEU A 216 -30.19 11.70 2.74
N SER A 217 -29.81 12.86 3.28
CA SER A 217 -30.35 14.16 2.90
C SER A 217 -29.36 15.27 3.25
N TRP A 218 -29.49 16.38 2.57
CA TRP A 218 -28.71 17.59 2.84
C TRP A 218 -29.46 18.83 2.35
N LYS A 219 -29.12 20.00 2.92
CA LYS A 219 -29.66 21.29 2.52
C LYS A 219 -28.63 22.40 2.72
N LEU A 220 -28.55 23.30 1.74
CA LEU A 220 -27.76 24.51 1.82
C LEU A 220 -28.68 25.70 2.06
N SER A 221 -28.38 26.54 3.04
CA SER A 221 -29.18 27.73 3.37
C SER A 221 -28.29 28.97 3.49
N PRO A 222 -28.71 30.13 3.00
CA PRO A 222 -27.94 31.38 3.11
C PRO A 222 -27.89 31.90 4.55
N THR A 223 -28.84 31.51 5.39
CA THR A 223 -28.93 31.87 6.80
C THR A 223 -29.08 30.60 7.63
N PHE A 224 -28.62 30.68 8.87
CA PHE A 224 -28.87 29.61 9.82
C PHE A 224 -30.37 29.46 10.10
N ASN A 225 -30.93 28.32 9.75
CA ASN A 225 -32.37 28.06 9.88
C ASN A 225 -32.61 26.70 10.56
N PRO A 226 -33.08 26.68 11.81
CA PRO A 226 -33.41 25.44 12.52
C PRO A 226 -34.53 24.60 11.85
N LEU A 227 -35.46 25.22 11.11
CA LEU A 227 -36.50 24.50 10.37
C LEU A 227 -35.91 23.66 9.22
N ALA A 228 -34.78 24.04 8.67
CA ALA A 228 -34.07 23.22 7.69
C ALA A 228 -33.68 21.86 8.23
N THR A 229 -33.40 21.77 9.53
CA THR A 229 -33.14 20.49 10.23
C THR A 229 -34.33 19.54 10.14
N VAL A 230 -35.52 20.04 10.39
CA VAL A 230 -36.76 19.24 10.28
C VAL A 230 -36.96 18.73 8.87
N GLU A 231 -36.77 19.58 7.88
CA GLU A 231 -36.97 19.24 6.46
C GLU A 231 -36.00 18.13 6.00
N ILE A 232 -34.71 18.22 6.37
CA ILE A 232 -33.73 17.19 6.03
C ILE A 232 -33.99 15.87 6.77
N LEU A 233 -34.42 15.90 8.04
CA LEU A 233 -34.79 14.71 8.79
C LEU A 233 -36.03 14.03 8.21
N LEU A 234 -37.07 14.78 7.84
CA LEU A 234 -38.25 14.24 7.17
C LEU A 234 -37.89 13.65 5.81
N THR A 235 -36.98 14.30 5.06
CA THR A 235 -36.52 13.80 3.77
C THR A 235 -35.74 12.48 3.94
N ALA A 236 -34.88 12.38 4.94
CA ALA A 236 -34.18 11.15 5.28
C ALA A 236 -35.15 10.04 5.71
N ALA A 237 -36.16 10.38 6.52
CA ALA A 237 -37.14 9.42 7.03
C ALA A 237 -38.04 8.83 5.93
N LYS A 238 -38.33 9.56 4.85
CA LYS A 238 -39.07 9.02 3.69
C LYS A 238 -38.36 7.81 3.06
N GLY A 239 -37.04 7.74 3.13
CA GLY A 239 -36.24 6.63 2.61
C GLY A 239 -36.00 5.48 3.61
N SER A 240 -36.47 5.59 4.84
CA SER A 240 -36.14 4.62 5.93
C SER A 240 -37.09 3.44 6.05
N ASN A 241 -38.08 3.31 5.18
CA ASN A 241 -39.08 2.21 5.19
C ASN A 241 -39.76 1.97 6.57
N GLY A 242 -39.94 3.04 7.37
CA GLY A 242 -40.59 2.93 8.69
C GLY A 242 -39.65 2.56 9.85
N ASP A 243 -38.35 2.46 9.61
CA ASP A 243 -37.36 2.34 10.68
C ASP A 243 -37.38 3.57 11.59
N LYS A 244 -37.05 3.38 12.88
CA LYS A 244 -36.93 4.45 13.87
C LYS A 244 -35.47 4.65 14.25
N PRO A 245 -34.69 5.42 13.46
CA PRO A 245 -33.28 5.62 13.71
C PRO A 245 -33.02 6.39 15.00
N VAL A 246 -31.90 6.08 15.63
CA VAL A 246 -31.31 6.88 16.68
C VAL A 246 -30.53 8.03 16.07
N LEU A 247 -30.98 9.26 16.32
CA LEU A 247 -30.29 10.46 15.85
C LEU A 247 -29.20 10.88 16.83
N LEU A 248 -27.94 10.83 16.42
CA LEU A 248 -26.80 11.37 17.15
C LEU A 248 -26.53 12.80 16.67
N VAL A 249 -26.66 13.73 17.59
CA VAL A 249 -26.43 15.17 17.37
C VAL A 249 -25.55 15.72 18.48
N ASP A 250 -24.80 16.77 18.17
CA ASP A 250 -24.16 17.57 19.20
C ASP A 250 -25.15 18.52 19.88
N GLY A 251 -24.72 19.22 20.94
CA GLY A 251 -25.56 20.13 21.72
C GLY A 251 -25.90 21.45 21.03
N GLY A 252 -25.88 21.52 19.71
CA GLY A 252 -26.20 22.73 18.96
C GLY A 252 -27.68 23.14 19.02
N VAL A 253 -27.94 24.44 18.95
CA VAL A 253 -29.31 25.02 18.98
C VAL A 253 -30.20 24.50 17.85
N GLU A 254 -29.62 24.13 16.72
CA GLU A 254 -30.29 23.51 15.56
C GLU A 254 -30.93 22.17 15.90
N ASN A 255 -30.39 21.47 16.89
CA ASN A 255 -30.79 20.13 17.28
C ASN A 255 -31.75 20.14 18.48
N PHE A 256 -31.92 21.32 19.11
CA PHE A 256 -32.82 21.59 20.25
C PHE A 256 -33.84 22.65 19.90
N ASN A 257 -34.85 22.28 19.15
CA ASN A 257 -35.99 23.16 18.88
C ASN A 257 -37.29 22.36 18.93
N GLY A 258 -38.40 23.05 19.20
CA GLY A 258 -39.71 22.41 19.38
C GLY A 258 -40.15 21.56 18.21
N ALA A 259 -39.76 21.92 16.97
CA ALA A 259 -40.14 21.17 15.77
C ALA A 259 -39.39 19.84 15.65
N VAL A 260 -38.12 19.78 16.08
CA VAL A 260 -37.39 18.49 16.18
C VAL A 260 -37.96 17.64 17.32
N ASP A 261 -38.34 18.28 18.44
CA ASP A 261 -38.95 17.58 19.56
C ASP A 261 -40.33 16.98 19.19
N GLU A 262 -41.10 17.63 18.32
CA GLU A 262 -42.33 17.08 17.76
C GLU A 262 -42.08 15.83 16.91
N LEU A 263 -41.01 15.79 16.09
CA LEU A 263 -40.64 14.60 15.32
C LEU A 263 -40.27 13.42 16.24
N ILE A 264 -39.62 13.70 17.35
CA ILE A 264 -39.29 12.69 18.36
C ILE A 264 -40.54 12.19 19.07
N THR A 265 -41.42 13.11 19.47
CA THR A 265 -42.70 12.81 20.13
C THR A 265 -43.64 12.03 19.22
N SER A 266 -43.62 12.30 17.91
CA SER A 266 -44.41 11.55 16.93
C SER A 266 -43.86 10.12 16.70
N GLY A 267 -42.72 9.79 17.29
CA GLY A 267 -42.09 8.47 17.19
C GLY A 267 -41.42 8.17 15.87
N LEU A 268 -41.15 9.17 15.01
CA LEU A 268 -40.39 9.03 13.78
C LEU A 268 -38.90 8.82 14.03
N LEU A 269 -38.39 9.40 15.12
CA LEU A 269 -36.97 9.36 15.50
C LEU A 269 -36.83 9.16 17.01
N SER A 270 -35.70 8.60 17.44
CA SER A 270 -35.24 8.70 18.83
C SER A 270 -33.93 9.51 18.85
N ARG A 271 -33.81 10.44 19.80
CA ARG A 271 -32.64 11.30 19.92
C ARG A 271 -31.74 10.84 21.06
N VAL A 272 -30.46 10.66 20.77
CA VAL A 272 -29.40 10.54 21.77
C VAL A 272 -28.41 11.69 21.57
N LEU A 273 -28.24 12.46 22.67
CA LEU A 273 -27.21 13.50 22.70
C LEU A 273 -25.84 12.88 22.72
N ALA A 274 -24.97 13.38 21.89
CA ALA A 274 -23.55 13.19 22.05
C ALA A 274 -23.14 13.74 23.41
N GLN A 275 -22.83 12.88 24.37
CA GLN A 275 -22.39 13.32 25.68
C GLN A 275 -21.14 14.19 25.54
N THR A 276 -21.12 15.33 26.19
CA THR A 276 -20.02 16.32 26.19
C THR A 276 -18.68 15.72 26.61
N GLU A 277 -18.69 14.61 27.34
CA GLU A 277 -17.48 13.87 27.74
C GLU A 277 -16.98 12.85 26.70
N VAL A 278 -17.81 12.46 25.72
CA VAL A 278 -17.43 11.53 24.65
C VAL A 278 -17.24 12.33 23.36
N THR A 279 -16.07 12.90 23.20
CA THR A 279 -15.62 13.72 22.05
C THR A 279 -15.73 13.02 20.67
N PHE A 280 -16.40 11.88 20.58
CA PHE A 280 -16.30 10.97 19.44
C PHE A 280 -17.61 10.67 18.72
N SER A 281 -18.76 11.05 19.27
CA SER A 281 -20.05 10.62 18.75
C SER A 281 -20.36 11.19 17.37
N ASN A 282 -19.92 12.40 17.04
CA ASN A 282 -20.19 13.04 15.75
C ASN A 282 -18.99 13.03 14.77
N SER A 283 -17.91 12.33 15.13
CA SER A 283 -16.66 12.29 14.34
C SER A 283 -16.83 11.75 12.92
N LEU A 284 -17.91 11.05 12.63
CA LEU A 284 -18.23 10.48 11.33
C LEU A 284 -18.59 11.56 10.34
N ILE A 285 -19.56 12.39 10.66
CA ILE A 285 -20.00 13.49 9.80
C ILE A 285 -18.94 14.59 9.73
N GLU A 286 -18.21 14.87 10.82
CA GLU A 286 -17.06 15.78 10.82
C GLU A 286 -15.96 15.31 9.86
N SER A 287 -15.72 13.99 9.82
CA SER A 287 -14.77 13.40 8.88
C SER A 287 -15.21 13.57 7.43
N TRP A 288 -16.51 13.45 7.17
CA TRP A 288 -17.08 13.68 5.86
C TRP A 288 -16.98 15.17 5.45
N TRP A 289 -17.30 16.11 6.36
CA TRP A 289 -17.10 17.54 6.13
C TRP A 289 -15.68 17.90 5.74
N ARG A 290 -14.71 17.30 6.43
CA ARG A 290 -13.30 17.52 6.10
C ARG A 290 -12.97 17.09 4.69
N VAL A 291 -13.49 15.94 4.25
CA VAL A 291 -13.25 15.44 2.89
C VAL A 291 -13.97 16.33 1.88
N LEU A 292 -15.24 16.65 2.08
CA LEU A 292 -16.01 17.54 1.20
C LEU A 292 -15.32 18.91 1.04
N LYS A 293 -14.96 19.55 2.15
CA LYS A 293 -14.35 20.90 2.13
C LYS A 293 -12.97 20.90 1.48
N HIS A 294 -12.05 20.08 2.00
CA HIS A 294 -10.64 20.17 1.62
C HIS A 294 -10.28 19.39 0.35
N GLN A 295 -11.10 18.49 -0.10
CA GLN A 295 -10.81 17.71 -1.31
C GLN A 295 -11.67 18.07 -2.50
N TRP A 296 -12.72 18.83 -2.27
CA TRP A 296 -13.62 19.25 -3.33
C TRP A 296 -13.95 20.73 -3.30
N LEU A 297 -14.66 21.26 -2.29
CA LEU A 297 -15.14 22.63 -2.31
C LEU A 297 -13.99 23.65 -2.44
N TYR A 298 -12.94 23.54 -1.63
CA TYR A 298 -11.82 24.49 -1.65
C TYR A 298 -10.84 24.29 -2.82
N LEU A 299 -11.12 23.36 -3.71
CA LEU A 299 -10.45 23.26 -5.01
C LEU A 299 -11.19 24.03 -6.11
N ASN A 300 -12.37 24.54 -5.82
CA ASN A 300 -13.23 25.28 -6.75
C ASN A 300 -13.43 26.71 -6.27
N THR A 301 -13.82 27.58 -7.19
CA THR A 301 -14.17 28.96 -6.88
C THR A 301 -15.57 29.00 -6.28
N LEU A 302 -15.70 29.51 -5.06
CA LEU A 302 -16.97 29.56 -4.33
C LEU A 302 -17.61 30.94 -4.47
N ASP A 303 -18.09 31.25 -5.67
CA ASP A 303 -18.61 32.59 -6.03
C ASP A 303 -19.97 32.90 -5.43
N SER A 304 -20.82 31.88 -5.28
CA SER A 304 -22.22 32.06 -4.88
C SER A 304 -22.77 30.80 -4.19
N ALA A 305 -23.83 30.97 -3.42
CA ALA A 305 -24.56 29.84 -2.80
C ALA A 305 -25.00 28.81 -3.86
N LYS A 306 -25.47 29.26 -5.03
CA LYS A 306 -25.88 28.37 -6.13
C LYS A 306 -24.71 27.56 -6.69
N CYS A 307 -23.48 28.13 -6.73
CA CYS A 307 -22.28 27.40 -7.11
C CYS A 307 -21.97 26.31 -6.09
N VAL A 308 -21.97 26.66 -4.80
CA VAL A 308 -21.74 25.70 -3.70
C VAL A 308 -22.77 24.57 -3.73
N GLU A 309 -24.06 24.90 -3.96
CA GLU A 309 -25.14 23.92 -4.04
C GLU A 309 -24.89 22.87 -5.15
N LYS A 310 -24.50 23.31 -6.34
CA LYS A 310 -24.14 22.42 -7.46
C LYS A 310 -22.95 21.54 -7.13
N LEU A 311 -21.92 22.11 -6.49
CA LEU A 311 -20.72 21.37 -6.09
C LEU A 311 -21.02 20.33 -5.03
N VAL A 312 -21.89 20.64 -4.06
CA VAL A 312 -22.32 19.70 -3.02
C VAL A 312 -23.19 18.60 -3.63
N ALA A 313 -24.14 18.95 -4.50
CA ALA A 313 -24.99 17.97 -5.19
C ALA A 313 -24.17 16.94 -5.96
N PHE A 314 -23.20 17.41 -6.76
CA PHE A 314 -22.29 16.54 -7.47
C PHE A 314 -21.51 15.63 -6.52
N TYR A 315 -20.93 16.22 -5.46
CA TYR A 315 -20.12 15.44 -4.53
C TYR A 315 -20.91 14.39 -3.77
N VAL A 316 -22.12 14.70 -3.33
CA VAL A 316 -23.02 13.76 -2.65
C VAL A 316 -23.39 12.61 -3.59
N GLN A 317 -23.71 12.92 -4.84
CA GLN A 317 -23.98 11.92 -5.87
C GLN A 317 -22.79 10.97 -6.03
N GLU A 318 -21.60 11.51 -6.32
CA GLU A 318 -20.37 10.71 -6.47
C GLU A 318 -20.08 9.88 -5.22
N HIS A 319 -20.18 10.49 -4.04
CA HIS A 319 -19.96 9.82 -2.76
C HIS A 319 -20.88 8.63 -2.56
N ASN A 320 -22.17 8.80 -2.80
CA ASN A 320 -23.15 7.76 -2.56
C ASN A 320 -23.07 6.62 -3.59
N THR A 321 -22.97 6.97 -4.90
CA THR A 321 -23.20 6.00 -5.97
C THR A 321 -21.95 5.45 -6.61
N ARG A 322 -20.82 6.18 -6.61
CA ARG A 322 -19.65 5.85 -7.43
C ARG A 322 -18.38 5.58 -6.63
N LEU A 323 -18.15 6.36 -5.56
CA LEU A 323 -16.90 6.26 -4.81
C LEU A 323 -16.92 5.11 -3.81
N PRO A 324 -16.06 4.08 -3.99
CA PRO A 324 -16.00 2.96 -3.06
C PRO A 324 -15.41 3.38 -1.71
N HIS A 325 -16.08 3.00 -0.64
CA HIS A 325 -15.62 3.34 0.70
C HIS A 325 -14.62 2.31 1.25
N ALA A 326 -13.57 2.79 1.90
CA ALA A 326 -12.48 1.96 2.40
C ALA A 326 -12.93 0.87 3.40
N ALA A 327 -13.90 1.19 4.24
CA ALA A 327 -14.40 0.26 5.26
C ALA A 327 -15.25 -0.89 4.68
N PHE A 328 -15.74 -0.78 3.44
CA PHE A 328 -16.70 -1.71 2.84
C PHE A 328 -16.08 -2.62 1.76
N ARG A 329 -14.78 -2.82 1.80
CA ARG A 329 -14.05 -3.71 0.87
C ARG A 329 -14.28 -3.41 -0.60
N GLY A 330 -14.62 -2.17 -0.94
CA GLY A 330 -14.82 -1.71 -2.32
C GLY A 330 -16.27 -1.42 -2.70
N GLN A 331 -17.22 -1.64 -1.81
CA GLN A 331 -18.61 -1.21 -2.03
C GLN A 331 -18.74 0.30 -1.87
N THR A 332 -19.70 0.88 -2.59
CA THR A 332 -20.15 2.27 -2.41
C THR A 332 -21.08 2.40 -1.21
N PRO A 333 -21.32 3.61 -0.68
CA PRO A 333 -22.34 3.83 0.33
C PRO A 333 -23.74 3.33 -0.07
N ASP A 334 -24.17 3.53 -1.31
CA ASP A 334 -25.48 3.05 -1.81
C ASP A 334 -25.53 1.52 -1.85
N GLU A 335 -24.49 0.86 -2.36
CA GLU A 335 -24.42 -0.60 -2.38
C GLU A 335 -24.48 -1.20 -0.97
N MET A 336 -23.85 -0.51 -0.01
CA MET A 336 -23.89 -0.92 1.39
C MET A 336 -25.24 -0.67 2.04
N TYR A 337 -25.90 0.46 1.72
CA TYR A 337 -27.21 0.83 2.26
C TYR A 337 -28.33 -0.08 1.76
N TRP A 338 -28.35 -0.33 0.45
CA TRP A 338 -29.38 -1.16 -0.22
C TRP A 338 -29.05 -2.66 -0.20
N GLY A 339 -27.87 -3.05 0.25
CA GLY A 339 -27.43 -4.45 0.25
C GLY A 339 -27.16 -5.02 -1.15
N THR A 340 -27.04 -4.18 -2.16
CA THR A 340 -26.83 -4.59 -3.55
C THR A 340 -25.37 -4.95 -3.88
N GLY A 341 -24.43 -4.60 -3.01
CA GLY A 341 -22.99 -4.78 -3.23
C GLY A 341 -22.37 -6.02 -2.58
N VAL A 342 -23.15 -7.00 -2.17
CA VAL A 342 -22.65 -8.18 -1.41
C VAL A 342 -21.61 -8.97 -2.19
N SER A 343 -21.73 -9.07 -3.51
CA SER A 343 -20.78 -9.79 -4.39
C SER A 343 -19.48 -9.03 -4.64
N VAL A 344 -19.48 -7.70 -4.51
CA VAL A 344 -18.36 -6.82 -4.88
C VAL A 344 -17.02 -7.22 -4.23
N PRO A 345 -16.91 -7.54 -2.94
CA PRO A 345 -15.65 -7.97 -2.34
C PRO A 345 -15.08 -9.24 -2.97
N THR A 346 -15.94 -10.21 -3.31
CA THR A 346 -15.55 -11.50 -3.91
C THR A 346 -15.12 -11.32 -5.36
N GLU A 347 -15.87 -10.54 -6.14
CA GLU A 347 -15.53 -10.19 -7.52
C GLU A 347 -14.21 -9.47 -7.64
N LEU A 348 -13.97 -8.47 -6.77
CA LEU A 348 -12.69 -7.75 -6.73
C LEU A 348 -11.52 -8.65 -6.34
N GLU A 349 -11.72 -9.63 -5.45
CA GLU A 349 -10.65 -10.56 -5.10
C GLU A 349 -10.33 -11.52 -6.25
N ALA A 350 -11.33 -12.05 -6.94
CA ALA A 350 -11.14 -12.85 -8.14
C ALA A 350 -10.40 -12.06 -9.24
N ALA A 351 -10.81 -10.83 -9.49
CA ALA A 351 -10.16 -9.95 -10.46
C ALA A 351 -8.69 -9.63 -10.07
N ARG A 352 -8.40 -9.45 -8.77
CA ARG A 352 -7.01 -9.27 -8.28
C ARG A 352 -6.16 -10.50 -8.52
N GLN A 353 -6.70 -11.71 -8.30
CA GLN A 353 -5.98 -12.96 -8.55
C GLN A 353 -5.65 -13.12 -10.03
N LEU A 354 -6.62 -12.88 -10.91
CA LEU A 354 -6.41 -12.91 -12.35
C LEU A 354 -5.36 -11.89 -12.79
N ALA A 355 -5.45 -10.66 -12.32
CA ALA A 355 -4.48 -9.60 -12.62
C ALA A 355 -3.06 -9.95 -12.15
N ARG A 356 -2.92 -10.64 -10.99
CA ARG A 356 -1.62 -11.15 -10.53
C ARG A 356 -1.04 -12.22 -11.45
N GLN A 357 -1.87 -13.15 -11.92
CA GLN A 357 -1.45 -14.21 -12.85
C GLN A 357 -0.98 -13.59 -14.17
N THR A 358 -1.79 -12.75 -14.79
CA THR A 358 -1.46 -12.04 -16.04
C THR A 358 -0.17 -11.26 -15.93
N ARG A 359 0.02 -10.53 -14.82
CA ARG A 359 1.25 -9.76 -14.55
C ARG A 359 2.47 -10.68 -14.41
N THR A 360 2.31 -11.79 -13.67
CA THR A 360 3.38 -12.77 -13.48
C THR A 360 3.80 -13.38 -14.82
N GLU A 361 2.86 -13.73 -15.68
CA GLU A 361 3.14 -14.25 -17.01
C GLU A 361 3.84 -13.21 -17.89
N ALA A 362 3.34 -11.98 -17.91
CA ALA A 362 3.95 -10.88 -18.65
C ALA A 362 5.40 -10.62 -18.21
N ASN A 363 5.66 -10.64 -16.90
CA ASN A 363 7.00 -10.43 -16.37
C ASN A 363 7.94 -11.62 -16.61
N ARG A 364 7.43 -12.87 -16.61
CA ARG A 364 8.22 -14.07 -16.92
C ARG A 364 8.62 -14.16 -18.39
N ARG A 365 7.82 -13.60 -19.30
CA ARG A 365 8.13 -13.56 -20.75
C ARG A 365 9.24 -12.58 -21.10
N ARG A 366 9.66 -11.71 -20.17
CA ARG A 366 10.78 -10.80 -20.40
C ARG A 366 12.10 -11.56 -20.46
N THR A 367 12.82 -11.42 -21.55
CA THR A 367 14.19 -11.94 -21.72
C THR A 367 15.20 -11.05 -21.00
N CYS A 368 16.42 -11.59 -20.73
CA CYS A 368 17.48 -10.80 -20.10
C CYS A 368 17.89 -9.55 -20.91
N SER A 369 17.76 -9.58 -22.22
CA SER A 369 17.97 -8.42 -23.11
C SER A 369 16.92 -7.31 -22.94
N ALA A 370 15.76 -7.64 -22.37
CA ALA A 370 14.68 -6.68 -22.09
C ALA A 370 14.75 -6.09 -20.67
N CYS A 371 15.81 -6.36 -19.91
CA CYS A 371 16.03 -5.83 -18.57
C CYS A 371 16.55 -4.38 -18.56
N GLU A 372 16.25 -3.58 -19.55
CA GLU A 372 16.45 -2.13 -19.44
C GLU A 372 15.58 -1.58 -18.30
N PRO A 373 16.11 -0.65 -17.50
CA PRO A 373 15.30 -0.01 -16.49
C PRO A 373 14.06 0.57 -17.18
N VAL A 374 12.87 0.28 -16.65
CA VAL A 374 11.64 0.94 -17.09
C VAL A 374 11.79 2.41 -16.72
N THR A 375 12.43 3.16 -17.58
CA THR A 375 12.35 4.61 -17.58
C THR A 375 10.95 4.91 -18.08
N VAL A 376 10.03 5.12 -17.13
CA VAL A 376 8.81 5.84 -17.45
C VAL A 376 9.29 7.22 -17.86
N SER A 377 9.40 7.46 -19.14
CA SER A 377 9.58 8.81 -19.69
C SER A 377 8.28 9.55 -19.36
N LEU A 378 8.31 10.23 -18.24
CA LEU A 378 7.28 11.19 -17.84
C LEU A 378 7.60 12.47 -18.62
N ASN A 379 7.02 12.61 -19.82
CA ASN A 379 6.87 13.89 -20.46
C ASN A 379 5.80 14.72 -19.77
#